data_7792985115d4d07f0e87bfd7d4a866bd
#
_entry.id   7792985115d4d07f0e87bfd7d4a866bd
#
_cell.length_a   1.000
_cell.length_b   1.000
_cell.length_c   1.000
_cell.angle_alpha   90.00
_cell.angle_beta   90.00
_cell.angle_gamma   90.00
#
_symmetry.space_group_name_H-M   'P 1'
#
loop_
_entity.id
_entity.type
_entity.pdbx_description
1 polymer ?
#
loop_
_entity_poly.entity_id
_entity_poly.type
_entity_poly.pdbx_seq_one_letter_code
_entity_poly.pdbx_strand_id
1 'polypeptide(L)'
;MNKYKLLFASVLLLAVAPACTDLEEEAFDVLPAGNYYQDQNSIIAAVTRPYEHGHWNGWDGDRWLLSELTADQFVWAQKGRHGQDGGNWVRLHRHEWTPDEGSVNGSWVGPYQGIGQCNLIMEDLANLDYVSMGLTEADQARHVNELRVLRAWYYTFLIDFFRSVPIVTVSGESKPNSTPQEVFAFIESELKEALPNLPQNARPGRFDQGGAAAILVRIYLNSEAWTGTPRYQECAEMAQKIIDGEYGAYNIDPDYRGPFRSGVNGYWSPENIFEFPHAKNIYEFGWMYNATQHYQARYSLDNTSGGWNGITLSPSRDLEGNIHNFELGNPYESYADDDKRKQPFRTTAPGGAYEGFFLIGQQYGFDYGKGYGFDSTEVIVGTEEFIGKPLSYVDQVGRFSEGAAGLAKGSHVETGEENSGVRLLKFPWLPDSQGLYYFNSAPEIRLAEIYYALAESKYRSGDKAGAAVLLDAVRMRNFSAEDWAAHSYVTNLGMLTDDEFVDELGREFLGERHRRTDLVRWGRFGNAWWDKAADGADKTVFPIPASALNANPELEPNGYE
;
A
#
# COMPACT_ATOMS: atom_id res chain seq x y z
N MET A 1 -45.94 68.61 -27.33
CA MET A 1 -46.41 67.70 -26.22
C MET A 1 -46.45 66.22 -26.63
N ASN A 2 -46.04 65.80 -27.83
CA ASN A 2 -46.17 64.41 -28.29
C ASN A 2 -44.88 63.56 -28.33
N LYS A 3 -43.70 64.17 -28.19
CA LYS A 3 -42.43 63.40 -28.26
C LYS A 3 -42.09 62.69 -26.92
N TYR A 4 -42.50 63.26 -25.78
CA TYR A 4 -42.23 62.62 -24.51
C TYR A 4 -43.21 61.51 -24.13
N LYS A 5 -44.41 61.46 -24.69
CA LYS A 5 -45.37 60.38 -24.50
C LYS A 5 -44.98 59.11 -25.26
N LEU A 6 -44.36 59.24 -26.45
CA LEU A 6 -43.82 58.08 -27.21
C LEU A 6 -42.56 57.51 -26.52
N LEU A 7 -41.69 58.33 -25.92
CA LEU A 7 -40.53 57.85 -25.19
C LEU A 7 -40.89 57.06 -23.93
N PHE A 8 -41.95 57.52 -23.22
CA PHE A 8 -42.43 56.84 -22.03
C PHE A 8 -43.14 55.50 -22.33
N ALA A 9 -43.87 55.42 -23.46
CA ALA A 9 -44.47 54.20 -23.94
C ALA A 9 -43.45 53.16 -24.40
N SER A 10 -42.34 53.60 -25.01
CA SER A 10 -41.25 52.71 -25.46
C SER A 10 -40.39 52.18 -24.29
N VAL A 11 -40.23 52.95 -23.21
CA VAL A 11 -39.55 52.51 -22.00
C VAL A 11 -40.44 51.57 -21.17
N LEU A 12 -41.76 51.75 -21.17
CA LEU A 12 -42.69 50.86 -20.44
C LEU A 12 -42.88 49.53 -21.18
N LEU A 13 -42.74 49.49 -22.52
CA LEU A 13 -42.80 48.21 -23.29
C LEU A 13 -41.51 47.37 -23.14
N LEU A 14 -40.37 47.97 -22.81
CA LEU A 14 -39.13 47.25 -22.56
C LEU A 14 -39.07 46.67 -21.13
N ALA A 15 -39.94 47.12 -20.20
CA ALA A 15 -39.97 46.64 -18.81
C ALA A 15 -40.93 45.46 -18.59
N VAL A 16 -41.61 44.97 -19.61
CA VAL A 16 -42.56 43.84 -19.53
C VAL A 16 -42.22 42.73 -20.53
N ALA A 17 -40.97 42.62 -20.94
CA ALA A 17 -40.53 41.37 -21.53
C ALA A 17 -40.39 40.36 -20.40
N PRO A 18 -41.20 39.28 -20.35
CA PRO A 18 -40.89 38.18 -19.44
C PRO A 18 -39.52 37.65 -19.91
N ALA A 19 -38.51 37.89 -19.12
CA ALA A 19 -37.28 37.16 -19.25
C ALA A 19 -37.60 35.74 -18.79
N CYS A 20 -38.06 34.90 -19.73
CA CYS A 20 -37.92 33.46 -19.60
C CYS A 20 -36.43 33.16 -19.69
N THR A 21 -35.76 33.35 -18.58
CA THR A 21 -34.48 32.67 -18.30
C THR A 21 -34.87 31.38 -17.60
N ASP A 22 -35.39 30.44 -18.32
CA ASP A 22 -35.26 29.06 -17.99
C ASP A 22 -33.83 28.70 -18.34
N LEU A 23 -32.92 29.03 -17.44
CA LEU A 23 -31.56 28.55 -17.44
C LEU A 23 -31.64 27.10 -16.93
N GLU A 24 -32.10 26.19 -17.77
CA GLU A 24 -31.66 24.81 -17.61
C GLU A 24 -30.14 24.83 -17.86
N GLU A 25 -29.42 24.68 -16.77
CA GLU A 25 -27.98 24.52 -16.81
C GLU A 25 -27.71 23.20 -17.54
N GLU A 26 -27.49 23.26 -18.86
CA GLU A 26 -26.95 22.12 -19.58
C GLU A 26 -25.51 21.92 -19.12
N ALA A 27 -25.33 21.04 -18.16
CA ALA A 27 -24.03 20.58 -17.76
C ALA A 27 -23.44 19.71 -18.89
N PHE A 28 -22.59 20.29 -19.74
CA PHE A 28 -21.96 19.59 -20.85
C PHE A 28 -20.86 18.61 -20.40
N ASP A 29 -20.36 18.73 -19.17
CA ASP A 29 -19.25 17.94 -18.63
C ASP A 29 -19.66 16.95 -17.52
N VAL A 30 -20.91 16.92 -17.10
CA VAL A 30 -21.42 16.02 -16.05
C VAL A 30 -22.68 15.32 -16.58
N LEU A 31 -22.65 13.99 -16.65
CA LEU A 31 -23.84 13.18 -16.88
C LEU A 31 -24.69 13.21 -15.60
N PRO A 32 -25.92 13.77 -15.62
CA PRO A 32 -26.81 13.68 -14.46
C PRO A 32 -27.01 12.22 -14.03
N ALA A 33 -27.11 11.94 -12.74
CA ALA A 33 -27.27 10.58 -12.22
C ALA A 33 -28.39 9.80 -12.93
N GLY A 34 -29.51 10.45 -13.21
CA GLY A 34 -30.65 9.85 -13.96
C GLY A 34 -30.33 9.43 -15.41
N ASN A 35 -29.26 9.96 -16.01
CA ASN A 35 -28.80 9.59 -17.34
C ASN A 35 -27.61 8.62 -17.32
N TYR A 36 -26.94 8.48 -16.18
CA TYR A 36 -25.78 7.59 -16.03
C TYR A 36 -26.21 6.14 -15.74
N TYR A 37 -27.11 5.94 -14.79
CA TYR A 37 -27.56 4.61 -14.37
C TYR A 37 -28.67 4.09 -15.28
N GLN A 38 -28.28 3.46 -16.40
CA GLN A 38 -29.23 2.96 -17.40
C GLN A 38 -29.44 1.44 -17.34
N ASP A 39 -28.47 0.72 -16.83
CA ASP A 39 -28.44 -0.75 -16.80
C ASP A 39 -27.50 -1.27 -15.69
N GLN A 40 -27.44 -2.59 -15.56
CA GLN A 40 -26.54 -3.26 -14.62
C GLN A 40 -25.07 -2.88 -14.82
N ASN A 41 -24.60 -2.66 -16.04
CA ASN A 41 -23.20 -2.37 -16.31
C ASN A 41 -22.81 -0.99 -15.77
N SER A 42 -23.68 0.00 -15.90
CA SER A 42 -23.46 1.34 -15.34
C SER A 42 -23.41 1.34 -13.83
N ILE A 43 -24.24 0.51 -13.15
CA ILE A 43 -24.16 0.31 -11.70
C ILE A 43 -22.83 -0.34 -11.31
N ILE A 44 -22.43 -1.40 -12.01
CA ILE A 44 -21.15 -2.09 -11.74
C ILE A 44 -19.98 -1.13 -11.96
N ALA A 45 -19.99 -0.33 -13.03
CA ALA A 45 -18.96 0.65 -13.31
C ALA A 45 -18.86 1.70 -12.19
N ALA A 46 -19.99 2.22 -11.69
CA ALA A 46 -20.01 3.13 -10.56
C ALA A 46 -19.41 2.49 -9.31
N VAL A 47 -19.89 1.31 -8.90
CA VAL A 47 -19.44 0.61 -7.68
C VAL A 47 -17.95 0.23 -7.76
N THR A 48 -17.41 -0.01 -8.97
CA THR A 48 -15.99 -0.33 -9.13
C THR A 48 -15.08 0.90 -9.16
N ARG A 49 -15.60 2.09 -9.40
CA ARG A 49 -14.80 3.33 -9.47
C ARG A 49 -13.99 3.63 -8.19
N PRO A 50 -14.56 3.54 -6.96
CA PRO A 50 -13.79 3.71 -5.75
C PRO A 50 -12.73 2.62 -5.51
N TYR A 51 -12.89 1.41 -6.07
CA TYR A 51 -11.84 0.37 -6.01
C TYR A 51 -10.65 0.75 -6.89
N GLU A 52 -10.89 1.27 -8.11
CA GLU A 52 -9.82 1.77 -8.97
C GLU A 52 -9.03 2.91 -8.29
N HIS A 53 -9.76 3.86 -7.68
CA HIS A 53 -9.14 4.90 -6.88
C HIS A 53 -8.34 4.33 -5.70
N GLY A 54 -8.86 3.29 -5.04
CA GLY A 54 -8.18 2.58 -3.95
C GLY A 54 -6.89 1.91 -4.38
N HIS A 55 -6.84 1.37 -5.58
CA HIS A 55 -5.59 0.84 -6.12
C HIS A 55 -4.51 1.93 -6.20
N TRP A 56 -4.85 3.08 -6.80
CA TRP A 56 -3.92 4.20 -6.94
C TRP A 56 -3.47 4.79 -5.61
N ASN A 57 -4.39 5.00 -4.66
CA ASN A 57 -4.10 5.69 -3.40
C ASN A 57 -3.73 4.75 -2.25
N GLY A 58 -4.32 3.56 -2.21
CA GLY A 58 -4.19 2.65 -1.09
C GLY A 58 -3.09 1.61 -1.26
N TRP A 59 -2.78 1.21 -2.50
CA TRP A 59 -1.74 0.21 -2.75
C TRP A 59 -0.43 0.84 -3.18
N ASP A 60 -0.46 1.78 -4.11
CA ASP A 60 0.69 2.53 -4.62
C ASP A 60 0.81 3.93 -3.96
N GLY A 61 1.83 4.67 -4.30
CA GLY A 61 1.99 6.08 -4.01
C GLY A 61 2.16 6.43 -2.54
N ASP A 62 1.45 7.45 -2.10
CA ASP A 62 1.70 8.13 -0.83
C ASP A 62 1.52 7.24 0.40
N ARG A 63 0.53 6.34 0.42
CA ARG A 63 0.37 5.37 1.51
C ARG A 63 1.59 4.48 1.65
N TRP A 64 2.14 3.97 0.54
CA TRP A 64 3.35 3.14 0.56
C TRP A 64 4.54 3.94 1.10
N LEU A 65 4.70 5.20 0.65
CA LEU A 65 5.77 6.08 1.10
C LEU A 65 5.71 6.31 2.61
N LEU A 66 4.54 6.64 3.15
CA LEU A 66 4.38 6.85 4.59
C LEU A 66 4.49 5.56 5.40
N SER A 67 4.15 4.40 4.84
CA SER A 67 4.22 3.12 5.54
C SER A 67 5.62 2.52 5.56
N GLU A 68 6.42 2.73 4.50
CA GLU A 68 7.69 2.02 4.30
C GLU A 68 8.92 2.93 4.38
N LEU A 69 8.89 4.16 3.80
CA LEU A 69 10.05 5.06 3.87
C LEU A 69 10.20 5.77 5.21
N THR A 70 9.16 5.81 6.03
CA THR A 70 9.25 6.30 7.41
C THR A 70 9.58 5.18 8.39
N ALA A 71 9.81 3.96 7.91
CA ALA A 71 10.21 2.80 8.70
C ALA A 71 11.68 2.42 8.42
N ASP A 72 12.13 1.38 9.08
CA ASP A 72 13.54 0.98 9.13
C ASP A 72 14.01 0.17 7.92
N GLN A 73 13.11 -0.33 7.06
CA GLN A 73 13.45 -1.32 6.04
C GLN A 73 13.79 -0.76 4.66
N PHE A 74 13.26 0.41 4.33
CA PHE A 74 13.48 1.04 3.02
C PHE A 74 14.04 2.44 3.13
N VAL A 75 14.77 2.83 2.09
CA VAL A 75 15.28 4.19 1.92
C VAL A 75 15.24 4.60 0.46
N TRP A 76 14.96 5.85 0.23
CA TRP A 76 15.14 6.48 -1.07
C TRP A 76 16.35 7.41 -0.99
N ALA A 77 17.53 6.84 -1.20
CA ALA A 77 18.77 7.59 -1.14
C ALA A 77 18.98 8.44 -2.38
N GLN A 78 19.49 9.65 -2.19
CA GLN A 78 19.96 10.46 -3.31
C GLN A 78 21.17 9.78 -3.97
N LYS A 79 21.07 9.45 -5.24
CA LYS A 79 22.12 8.83 -6.06
C LYS A 79 22.55 9.80 -7.14
N GLY A 80 23.72 10.41 -6.94
CA GLY A 80 24.19 11.49 -7.81
C GLY A 80 23.20 12.65 -7.87
N ARG A 81 22.70 12.98 -9.06
CA ARG A 81 21.68 14.03 -9.28
C ARG A 81 20.24 13.54 -9.08
N HIS A 82 20.01 12.25 -8.90
CA HIS A 82 18.68 11.65 -8.79
C HIS A 82 18.27 11.43 -7.34
N GLY A 83 16.97 11.52 -7.05
CA GLY A 83 16.41 11.24 -5.74
C GLY A 83 16.61 12.36 -4.69
N GLN A 84 16.97 13.57 -5.11
CA GLN A 84 17.03 14.72 -4.21
C GLN A 84 15.62 15.28 -3.93
N ASP A 85 14.81 15.44 -4.94
CA ASP A 85 13.36 15.72 -4.95
C ASP A 85 12.90 16.69 -3.84
N GLY A 86 13.62 17.81 -3.67
CA GLY A 86 13.35 18.79 -2.61
C GLY A 86 13.63 18.29 -1.18
N GLY A 87 14.31 17.15 -1.02
CA GLY A 87 14.69 16.57 0.27
C GLY A 87 13.56 15.82 0.99
N ASN A 88 12.40 15.60 0.35
CA ASN A 88 11.26 14.92 0.96
C ASN A 88 11.59 13.47 1.41
N TRP A 89 12.37 12.71 0.63
CA TRP A 89 12.76 11.35 1.00
C TRP A 89 13.66 11.31 2.24
N VAL A 90 14.55 12.28 2.36
CA VAL A 90 15.41 12.46 3.54
C VAL A 90 14.56 12.77 4.76
N ARG A 91 13.61 13.70 4.65
CA ARG A 91 12.71 14.08 5.75
C ARG A 91 11.82 12.91 6.18
N LEU A 92 11.28 12.12 5.24
CA LEU A 92 10.51 10.92 5.58
C LEU A 92 11.38 9.91 6.35
N HIS A 93 12.58 9.61 5.86
CA HIS A 93 13.49 8.65 6.50
C HIS A 93 13.92 9.09 7.91
N ARG A 94 14.18 10.38 8.11
CA ARG A 94 14.66 10.94 9.39
C ARG A 94 13.55 11.41 10.34
N HIS A 95 12.27 11.20 10.00
CA HIS A 95 11.12 11.71 10.74
C HIS A 95 11.10 13.25 10.89
N GLU A 96 11.56 13.94 9.87
CA GLU A 96 11.64 15.41 9.80
C GLU A 96 10.53 16.01 8.90
N TRP A 97 9.48 15.25 8.63
CA TRP A 97 8.36 15.70 7.79
C TRP A 97 7.62 16.90 8.36
N THR A 98 6.97 17.64 7.49
CA THR A 98 6.23 18.86 7.81
C THR A 98 4.77 18.75 7.36
N PRO A 99 3.85 19.63 7.84
CA PRO A 99 2.45 19.66 7.37
C PRO A 99 2.29 19.94 5.87
N ASP A 100 3.34 20.44 5.21
CA ASP A 100 3.35 20.72 3.77
C ASP A 100 3.96 19.59 2.93
N GLU A 101 4.32 18.46 3.56
CA GLU A 101 4.90 17.31 2.85
C GLU A 101 3.89 16.71 1.86
N GLY A 102 4.31 16.54 0.60
CA GLY A 102 3.45 16.05 -0.48
C GLY A 102 2.82 14.69 -0.16
N SER A 103 3.60 13.74 0.38
CA SER A 103 3.11 12.40 0.74
C SER A 103 2.12 12.42 1.91
N VAL A 104 2.30 13.34 2.86
CA VAL A 104 1.34 13.54 3.96
C VAL A 104 0.02 14.09 3.42
N ASN A 105 0.10 15.10 2.54
CA ASN A 105 -1.09 15.65 1.88
C ASN A 105 -1.82 14.60 1.02
N GLY A 106 -1.11 13.84 0.22
CA GLY A 106 -1.70 12.78 -0.62
C GLY A 106 -2.37 11.68 0.20
N SER A 107 -1.75 11.28 1.33
CA SER A 107 -2.32 10.29 2.26
C SER A 107 -3.53 10.79 3.05
N TRP A 108 -3.80 12.09 3.06
CA TRP A 108 -5.04 12.68 3.56
C TRP A 108 -6.08 12.80 2.45
N VAL A 109 -5.73 13.46 1.36
CA VAL A 109 -6.66 13.78 0.25
C VAL A 109 -7.17 12.52 -0.44
N GLY A 110 -6.27 11.57 -0.72
CA GLY A 110 -6.61 10.35 -1.44
C GLY A 110 -7.71 9.52 -0.77
N PRO A 111 -7.58 9.13 0.52
CA PRO A 111 -8.64 8.42 1.22
C PRO A 111 -9.95 9.20 1.27
N TYR A 112 -9.93 10.52 1.51
CA TYR A 112 -11.16 11.31 1.51
C TYR A 112 -11.83 11.41 0.15
N GLN A 113 -11.08 11.43 -0.95
CA GLN A 113 -11.66 11.31 -2.29
C GLN A 113 -12.35 9.96 -2.50
N GLY A 114 -11.74 8.86 -2.04
CA GLY A 114 -12.35 7.53 -2.07
C GLY A 114 -13.63 7.46 -1.21
N ILE A 115 -13.60 8.02 -0.01
CA ILE A 115 -14.76 8.12 0.89
C ILE A 115 -15.88 8.94 0.23
N GLY A 116 -15.55 10.08 -0.38
CA GLY A 116 -16.51 10.92 -1.09
C GLY A 116 -17.17 10.18 -2.26
N GLN A 117 -16.40 9.41 -3.03
CA GLN A 117 -16.94 8.55 -4.09
C GLN A 117 -17.88 7.48 -3.53
N CYS A 118 -17.51 6.81 -2.43
CA CYS A 118 -18.38 5.83 -1.79
C CYS A 118 -19.70 6.45 -1.33
N ASN A 119 -19.64 7.62 -0.67
CA ASN A 119 -20.83 8.33 -0.18
C ASN A 119 -21.75 8.71 -1.35
N LEU A 120 -21.22 9.37 -2.37
CA LEU A 120 -21.99 9.80 -3.55
C LEU A 120 -22.67 8.62 -4.23
N ILE A 121 -21.95 7.54 -4.47
CA ILE A 121 -22.52 6.37 -5.15
C ILE A 121 -23.59 5.72 -4.26
N MET A 122 -23.39 5.59 -2.96
CA MET A 122 -24.43 5.06 -2.05
C MET A 122 -25.69 5.92 -2.04
N GLU A 123 -25.54 7.25 -2.07
CA GLU A 123 -26.67 8.19 -2.19
C GLU A 123 -27.43 8.01 -3.51
N ASP A 124 -26.71 7.85 -4.63
CA ASP A 124 -27.29 7.57 -5.93
C ASP A 124 -28.06 6.23 -5.92
N LEU A 125 -27.39 5.15 -5.48
CA LEU A 125 -27.95 3.80 -5.46
C LEU A 125 -29.23 3.71 -4.61
N ALA A 126 -29.34 4.51 -3.54
CA ALA A 126 -30.52 4.52 -2.67
C ALA A 126 -31.80 4.98 -3.40
N ASN A 127 -31.66 5.75 -4.48
CA ASN A 127 -32.77 6.32 -5.23
C ASN A 127 -33.07 5.56 -6.54
N LEU A 128 -32.32 4.49 -6.86
CA LEU A 128 -32.51 3.74 -8.10
C LEU A 128 -33.54 2.61 -7.97
N ASP A 129 -34.33 2.43 -9.02
CA ASP A 129 -35.23 1.27 -9.16
C ASP A 129 -34.45 0.08 -9.76
N TYR A 130 -33.82 -0.71 -8.88
CA TYR A 130 -33.06 -1.90 -9.27
C TYR A 130 -33.89 -2.95 -10.02
N VAL A 131 -35.18 -3.06 -9.68
CA VAL A 131 -36.07 -4.05 -10.30
C VAL A 131 -36.32 -3.72 -11.77
N SER A 132 -36.51 -2.43 -12.08
CA SER A 132 -36.69 -1.99 -13.49
C SER A 132 -35.44 -2.25 -14.36
N MET A 133 -34.25 -2.34 -13.74
CA MET A 133 -32.97 -2.64 -14.39
C MET A 133 -32.66 -4.15 -14.44
N GLY A 134 -33.59 -5.01 -14.02
CA GLY A 134 -33.41 -6.46 -13.99
C GLY A 134 -32.54 -6.97 -12.83
N LEU A 135 -32.36 -6.19 -11.79
CA LEU A 135 -31.63 -6.51 -10.58
C LEU A 135 -32.59 -6.71 -9.39
N THR A 136 -32.10 -7.20 -8.28
CA THR A 136 -32.86 -7.45 -7.06
C THR A 136 -32.52 -6.46 -5.95
N GLU A 137 -33.37 -6.36 -4.92
CA GLU A 137 -33.05 -5.63 -3.68
C GLU A 137 -31.82 -6.20 -2.96
N ALA A 138 -31.58 -7.52 -3.10
CA ALA A 138 -30.37 -8.15 -2.57
C ALA A 138 -29.11 -7.70 -3.31
N ASP A 139 -29.18 -7.42 -4.62
CA ASP A 139 -28.08 -6.84 -5.37
C ASP A 139 -27.78 -5.40 -4.93
N GLN A 140 -28.83 -4.61 -4.66
CA GLN A 140 -28.68 -3.27 -4.10
C GLN A 140 -28.00 -3.31 -2.74
N ALA A 141 -28.50 -4.15 -1.84
CA ALA A 141 -27.92 -4.33 -0.51
C ALA A 141 -26.45 -4.74 -0.58
N ARG A 142 -26.10 -5.68 -1.48
CA ARG A 142 -24.71 -6.10 -1.71
C ARG A 142 -23.84 -4.93 -2.15
N HIS A 143 -24.24 -4.15 -3.16
CA HIS A 143 -23.46 -3.04 -3.69
C HIS A 143 -23.24 -1.95 -2.61
N VAL A 144 -24.27 -1.61 -1.85
CA VAL A 144 -24.17 -0.64 -0.75
C VAL A 144 -23.21 -1.16 0.34
N ASN A 145 -23.29 -2.44 0.72
CA ASN A 145 -22.43 -2.99 1.75
C ASN A 145 -20.97 -3.16 1.28
N GLU A 146 -20.71 -3.44 0.01
CA GLU A 146 -19.36 -3.38 -0.55
C GLU A 146 -18.76 -1.96 -0.43
N LEU A 147 -19.53 -0.92 -0.76
CA LEU A 147 -19.08 0.47 -0.64
C LEU A 147 -18.85 0.89 0.83
N ARG A 148 -19.65 0.38 1.77
CA ARG A 148 -19.42 0.58 3.20
C ARG A 148 -18.09 -0.05 3.66
N VAL A 149 -17.79 -1.27 3.22
CA VAL A 149 -16.49 -1.91 3.52
C VAL A 149 -15.35 -1.11 2.93
N LEU A 150 -15.50 -0.65 1.68
CA LEU A 150 -14.46 0.14 1.01
C LEU A 150 -14.25 1.49 1.71
N ARG A 151 -15.33 2.16 2.15
CA ARG A 151 -15.25 3.37 2.96
C ARG A 151 -14.53 3.12 4.29
N ALA A 152 -14.88 2.05 4.99
CA ALA A 152 -14.21 1.64 6.22
C ALA A 152 -12.72 1.35 5.99
N TRP A 153 -12.36 0.70 4.87
CA TRP A 153 -10.98 0.44 4.48
C TRP A 153 -10.18 1.75 4.29
N TYR A 154 -10.74 2.77 3.64
CA TYR A 154 -10.11 4.09 3.55
C TYR A 154 -9.91 4.73 4.92
N TYR A 155 -10.88 4.59 5.84
CA TYR A 155 -10.74 5.10 7.20
C TYR A 155 -9.65 4.40 8.00
N THR A 156 -9.27 3.15 7.67
CA THR A 156 -8.13 2.49 8.33
C THR A 156 -6.81 3.21 8.08
N PHE A 157 -6.64 3.84 6.91
CA PHE A 157 -5.44 4.64 6.62
C PHE A 157 -5.44 5.95 7.40
N LEU A 158 -6.59 6.61 7.45
CA LEU A 158 -6.75 7.89 8.16
C LEU A 158 -6.51 7.73 9.66
N ILE A 159 -7.08 6.70 10.29
CA ILE A 159 -6.84 6.45 11.72
C ILE A 159 -5.40 6.02 11.99
N ASP A 160 -4.77 5.25 11.10
CA ASP A 160 -3.37 4.84 11.27
C ASP A 160 -2.40 6.03 11.16
N PHE A 161 -2.60 6.92 10.20
CA PHE A 161 -1.68 8.02 9.94
C PHE A 161 -1.96 9.25 10.81
N PHE A 162 -3.23 9.58 11.07
CA PHE A 162 -3.61 10.87 11.65
C PHE A 162 -4.36 10.76 12.99
N ARG A 163 -4.84 9.60 13.38
CA ARG A 163 -5.63 9.31 14.60
C ARG A 163 -6.98 10.03 14.61
N SER A 164 -6.98 11.35 14.80
CA SER A 164 -8.18 12.18 14.92
C SER A 164 -8.55 12.77 13.57
N VAL A 165 -9.66 12.36 12.99
CA VAL A 165 -10.07 12.74 11.63
C VAL A 165 -11.59 12.92 11.54
N PRO A 166 -12.11 13.74 10.63
CA PRO A 166 -13.55 13.87 10.38
C PRO A 166 -14.21 12.56 9.93
N ILE A 167 -15.37 12.22 10.50
CA ILE A 167 -16.22 11.14 9.99
C ILE A 167 -17.26 11.74 9.05
N VAL A 168 -17.07 11.59 7.74
CA VAL A 168 -17.93 12.11 6.68
C VAL A 168 -18.70 10.97 6.04
N THR A 169 -20.01 11.00 6.13
CA THR A 169 -20.92 9.97 5.60
C THR A 169 -21.88 10.48 4.53
N VAL A 170 -21.88 11.79 4.31
CA VAL A 170 -22.67 12.48 3.29
C VAL A 170 -21.73 13.21 2.34
N SER A 171 -22.02 13.17 1.05
CA SER A 171 -21.19 13.83 0.03
C SER A 171 -21.16 15.35 0.25
N GLY A 172 -19.95 15.93 0.18
CA GLY A 172 -19.74 17.37 0.31
C GLY A 172 -19.88 17.95 1.73
N GLU A 173 -20.07 17.12 2.75
CA GLU A 173 -20.18 17.57 4.14
C GLU A 173 -18.79 17.90 4.73
N SER A 174 -18.67 19.02 5.46
CA SER A 174 -17.51 19.36 6.30
C SER A 174 -17.83 19.08 7.75
N LYS A 175 -16.86 18.54 8.50
CA LYS A 175 -17.00 18.21 9.92
C LYS A 175 -15.70 18.47 10.67
N PRO A 176 -15.76 18.71 11.99
CA PRO A 176 -14.59 18.71 12.87
C PRO A 176 -14.00 17.31 13.00
N ASN A 177 -12.81 17.24 13.60
CA ASN A 177 -12.17 15.98 13.94
C ASN A 177 -13.04 15.18 14.90
N SER A 178 -13.15 13.88 14.67
CA SER A 178 -13.59 12.89 15.65
C SER A 178 -12.40 12.35 16.41
N THR A 179 -12.63 11.86 17.61
CA THR A 179 -11.60 11.18 18.41
C THR A 179 -11.18 9.84 17.77
N PRO A 180 -9.99 9.32 18.04
CA PRO A 180 -9.58 8.01 17.56
C PRO A 180 -10.55 6.89 17.94
N GLN A 181 -11.17 6.99 19.14
CA GLN A 181 -12.17 6.03 19.60
C GLN A 181 -13.46 6.08 18.77
N GLU A 182 -13.92 7.27 18.40
CA GLU A 182 -15.09 7.44 17.53
C GLU A 182 -14.82 6.95 16.11
N VAL A 183 -13.63 7.26 15.55
CA VAL A 183 -13.23 6.76 14.23
C VAL A 183 -13.14 5.23 14.22
N PHE A 184 -12.54 4.65 15.24
CA PHE A 184 -12.46 3.20 15.40
C PHE A 184 -13.87 2.57 15.48
N ALA A 185 -14.76 3.11 16.33
CA ALA A 185 -16.13 2.62 16.48
C ALA A 185 -16.92 2.73 15.17
N PHE A 186 -16.70 3.79 14.39
CA PHE A 186 -17.31 3.97 13.08
C PHE A 186 -16.84 2.87 12.10
N ILE A 187 -15.54 2.64 11.99
CA ILE A 187 -14.98 1.58 11.13
C ILE A 187 -15.56 0.22 11.54
N GLU A 188 -15.54 -0.10 12.84
CA GLU A 188 -16.06 -1.36 13.37
C GLU A 188 -17.55 -1.55 13.04
N SER A 189 -18.38 -0.52 13.21
CA SER A 189 -19.82 -0.55 12.90
C SER A 189 -20.06 -0.80 11.41
N GLU A 190 -19.39 -0.04 10.53
CA GLU A 190 -19.50 -0.21 9.08
C GLU A 190 -19.21 -1.65 8.64
N LEU A 191 -18.14 -2.23 9.16
CA LEU A 191 -17.72 -3.59 8.81
C LEU A 191 -18.68 -4.66 9.38
N LYS A 192 -19.09 -4.54 10.64
CA LYS A 192 -20.01 -5.50 11.28
C LYS A 192 -21.40 -5.52 10.65
N GLU A 193 -21.89 -4.36 10.26
CA GLU A 193 -23.21 -4.25 9.61
C GLU A 193 -23.15 -4.71 8.14
N ALA A 194 -22.04 -4.46 7.44
CA ALA A 194 -21.88 -4.90 6.05
C ALA A 194 -21.66 -6.41 5.92
N LEU A 195 -20.87 -7.01 6.80
CA LEU A 195 -20.39 -8.39 6.73
C LEU A 195 -21.48 -9.42 6.38
N PRO A 196 -22.64 -9.49 7.06
CA PRO A 196 -23.67 -10.51 6.79
C PRO A 196 -24.35 -10.35 5.43
N ASN A 197 -24.20 -9.22 4.77
CA ASN A 197 -24.85 -8.90 3.50
C ASN A 197 -23.90 -9.05 2.29
N LEU A 198 -22.67 -9.49 2.53
CA LEU A 198 -21.69 -9.73 1.49
C LEU A 198 -21.66 -11.20 1.06
N PRO A 199 -21.28 -11.51 -0.18
CA PRO A 199 -21.05 -12.88 -0.59
C PRO A 199 -19.80 -13.46 0.09
N GLN A 200 -19.68 -14.78 0.09
CA GLN A 200 -18.41 -15.46 0.31
C GLN A 200 -17.70 -15.70 -1.04
N ASN A 201 -16.37 -15.64 -1.04
CA ASN A 201 -15.56 -15.89 -2.24
C ASN A 201 -15.99 -15.03 -3.44
N ALA A 202 -16.01 -13.73 -3.27
CA ALA A 202 -16.24 -12.79 -4.37
C ALA A 202 -15.18 -12.94 -5.46
N ARG A 203 -15.43 -12.29 -6.61
CA ARG A 203 -14.42 -12.22 -7.66
C ARG A 203 -13.19 -11.46 -7.17
N PRO A 204 -11.99 -11.78 -7.66
CA PRO A 204 -10.81 -10.96 -7.38
C PRO A 204 -11.07 -9.46 -7.60
N GLY A 205 -10.56 -8.65 -6.69
CA GLY A 205 -10.75 -7.19 -6.73
C GLY A 205 -12.08 -6.67 -6.18
N ARG A 206 -12.89 -7.50 -5.52
CA ARG A 206 -14.13 -7.11 -4.82
C ARG A 206 -14.10 -7.56 -3.38
N PHE A 207 -14.56 -6.70 -2.47
CA PHE A 207 -14.72 -7.11 -1.07
C PHE A 207 -15.86 -8.10 -0.89
N ASP A 208 -15.58 -9.09 -0.05
CA ASP A 208 -16.49 -10.14 0.37
C ASP A 208 -16.50 -10.26 1.90
N GLN A 209 -17.14 -11.30 2.44
CA GLN A 209 -17.14 -11.55 3.88
C GLN A 209 -15.72 -11.70 4.43
N GLY A 210 -14.84 -12.42 3.72
CA GLY A 210 -13.45 -12.61 4.11
C GLY A 210 -12.67 -11.29 4.19
N GLY A 211 -12.83 -10.43 3.20
CA GLY A 211 -12.20 -9.10 3.17
C GLY A 211 -12.68 -8.20 4.31
N ALA A 212 -14.00 -8.14 4.56
CA ALA A 212 -14.55 -7.38 5.67
C ALA A 212 -14.09 -7.91 7.05
N ALA A 213 -14.09 -9.24 7.23
CA ALA A 213 -13.60 -9.88 8.45
C ALA A 213 -12.09 -9.65 8.67
N ALA A 214 -11.30 -9.67 7.60
CA ALA A 214 -9.86 -9.42 7.68
C ALA A 214 -9.53 -7.97 8.07
N ILE A 215 -10.31 -6.99 7.60
CA ILE A 215 -10.17 -5.60 8.07
C ILE A 215 -10.53 -5.49 9.56
N LEU A 216 -11.55 -6.22 10.05
CA LEU A 216 -11.84 -6.28 11.49
C LEU A 216 -10.67 -6.84 12.29
N VAL A 217 -10.00 -7.90 11.82
CA VAL A 217 -8.76 -8.40 12.45
C VAL A 217 -7.70 -7.31 12.52
N ARG A 218 -7.46 -6.61 11.41
CA ARG A 218 -6.46 -5.54 11.31
C ARG A 218 -6.74 -4.40 12.30
N ILE A 219 -7.99 -3.94 12.41
CA ILE A 219 -8.31 -2.86 13.35
C ILE A 219 -8.25 -3.31 14.82
N TYR A 220 -8.67 -4.54 15.13
CA TYR A 220 -8.58 -5.07 16.49
C TYR A 220 -7.14 -5.23 16.94
N LEU A 221 -6.26 -5.73 16.06
CA LEU A 221 -4.83 -5.87 16.35
C LEU A 221 -4.18 -4.54 16.69
N ASN A 222 -4.56 -3.47 15.97
CA ASN A 222 -3.98 -2.13 16.12
C ASN A 222 -4.72 -1.22 17.11
N SER A 223 -5.82 -1.69 17.70
CA SER A 223 -6.70 -0.90 18.55
C SER A 223 -5.97 -0.20 19.70
N GLU A 224 -5.09 -0.92 20.41
CA GLU A 224 -4.32 -0.35 21.51
C GLU A 224 -3.43 0.81 21.05
N ALA A 225 -2.73 0.65 19.93
CA ALA A 225 -1.86 1.68 19.37
C ALA A 225 -2.62 2.91 18.86
N TRP A 226 -3.86 2.75 18.42
CA TRP A 226 -4.67 3.84 17.88
C TRP A 226 -5.54 4.52 18.92
N THR A 227 -6.10 3.76 19.87
CA THR A 227 -7.13 4.23 20.81
C THR A 227 -6.73 4.13 22.28
N GLY A 228 -5.61 3.48 22.58
CA GLY A 228 -5.20 3.15 23.94
C GLY A 228 -5.94 1.96 24.55
N THR A 229 -6.84 1.29 23.81
CA THR A 229 -7.65 0.18 24.31
C THR A 229 -7.30 -1.12 23.58
N PRO A 230 -6.74 -2.14 24.25
CA PRO A 230 -6.42 -3.41 23.62
C PRO A 230 -7.67 -4.21 23.24
N ARG A 231 -7.68 -4.81 22.04
CA ARG A 231 -8.74 -5.65 21.52
C ARG A 231 -8.19 -6.98 20.97
N TYR A 232 -7.14 -7.49 21.60
CA TYR A 232 -6.44 -8.72 21.14
C TYR A 232 -7.31 -9.97 21.22
N GLN A 233 -8.27 -10.02 22.14
CA GLN A 233 -9.22 -11.14 22.22
C GLN A 233 -10.12 -11.16 21.00
N GLU A 234 -10.74 -10.04 20.64
CA GLU A 234 -11.61 -9.93 19.46
C GLU A 234 -10.82 -10.14 18.16
N CYS A 235 -9.57 -9.70 18.14
CA CYS A 235 -8.65 -10.02 17.04
C CYS A 235 -8.48 -11.53 16.90
N ALA A 236 -8.17 -12.23 17.97
CA ALA A 236 -7.97 -13.68 17.97
C ALA A 236 -9.23 -14.46 17.56
N GLU A 237 -10.39 -14.07 18.10
CA GLU A 237 -11.67 -14.70 17.78
C GLU A 237 -12.03 -14.54 16.29
N MET A 238 -11.87 -13.33 15.74
CA MET A 238 -12.18 -13.05 14.34
C MET A 238 -11.17 -13.73 13.40
N ALA A 239 -9.87 -13.69 13.73
CA ALA A 239 -8.82 -14.35 12.96
C ALA A 239 -9.03 -15.88 12.91
N GLN A 240 -9.38 -16.51 14.05
CA GLN A 240 -9.66 -17.93 14.09
C GLN A 240 -10.83 -18.31 13.17
N LYS A 241 -11.92 -17.53 13.15
CA LYS A 241 -13.07 -17.76 12.27
C LYS A 241 -12.71 -17.70 10.78
N ILE A 242 -11.82 -16.78 10.38
CA ILE A 242 -11.32 -16.73 9.00
C ILE A 242 -10.51 -18.00 8.68
N ILE A 243 -9.62 -18.42 9.57
CA ILE A 243 -8.79 -19.62 9.41
C ILE A 243 -9.66 -20.89 9.34
N ASP A 244 -10.74 -20.92 10.11
CA ASP A 244 -11.72 -22.05 10.11
C ASP A 244 -12.63 -22.03 8.87
N GLY A 245 -12.52 -21.01 7.99
CA GLY A 245 -13.27 -20.91 6.74
C GLY A 245 -14.71 -20.40 6.91
N GLU A 246 -15.05 -19.74 8.04
CA GLU A 246 -16.40 -19.22 8.29
C GLU A 246 -16.78 -18.12 7.28
N TYR A 247 -15.80 -17.36 6.77
CA TYR A 247 -15.99 -16.24 5.85
C TYR A 247 -15.44 -16.46 4.43
N GLY A 248 -15.07 -17.67 4.10
CA GLY A 248 -14.53 -18.06 2.81
C GLY A 248 -13.43 -19.11 2.92
N ALA A 249 -13.13 -19.79 1.82
CA ALA A 249 -12.13 -20.86 1.78
C ALA A 249 -10.77 -20.29 1.35
N TYR A 250 -9.93 -19.96 2.31
CA TYR A 250 -8.56 -19.50 2.08
C TYR A 250 -7.55 -20.53 2.61
N ASN A 251 -6.37 -20.60 2.01
CA ASN A 251 -5.29 -21.48 2.44
C ASN A 251 -3.94 -20.79 2.26
N ILE A 252 -2.99 -21.06 3.16
CA ILE A 252 -1.61 -20.62 2.96
C ILE A 252 -1.08 -21.24 1.66
N ASP A 253 -0.57 -20.38 0.78
CA ASP A 253 0.04 -20.82 -0.46
C ASP A 253 1.35 -21.57 -0.16
N PRO A 254 1.52 -22.81 -0.65
CA PRO A 254 2.75 -23.56 -0.41
C PRO A 254 3.98 -22.94 -1.10
N ASP A 255 3.78 -22.12 -2.11
CA ASP A 255 4.84 -21.33 -2.76
C ASP A 255 4.89 -19.93 -2.12
N TYR A 256 6.04 -19.58 -1.52
CA TYR A 256 6.24 -18.25 -0.93
C TYR A 256 6.03 -17.09 -1.93
N ARG A 257 6.12 -17.37 -3.24
CA ARG A 257 5.87 -16.42 -4.34
C ARG A 257 4.41 -16.37 -4.79
N GLY A 258 3.63 -17.38 -4.41
CA GLY A 258 2.27 -17.57 -4.91
C GLY A 258 1.38 -16.34 -4.76
N PRO A 259 1.29 -15.69 -3.59
CA PRO A 259 0.51 -14.48 -3.41
C PRO A 259 0.88 -13.34 -4.40
N PHE A 260 2.17 -13.26 -4.74
CA PHE A 260 2.73 -12.21 -5.60
C PHE A 260 2.74 -12.59 -7.09
N ARG A 261 2.24 -13.75 -7.43
CA ARG A 261 2.03 -14.27 -8.80
C ARG A 261 0.55 -14.39 -9.15
N SER A 262 -0.33 -14.01 -8.25
CA SER A 262 -1.78 -14.07 -8.47
C SER A 262 -2.20 -13.27 -9.71
N GLY A 263 -3.17 -13.77 -10.47
CA GLY A 263 -3.61 -13.19 -11.74
C GLY A 263 -2.84 -13.66 -12.97
N VAL A 264 -1.64 -14.21 -12.80
CA VAL A 264 -0.78 -14.61 -13.93
C VAL A 264 -1.19 -15.94 -14.51
N ASN A 265 -1.40 -15.99 -15.83
CA ASN A 265 -1.79 -17.20 -16.56
C ASN A 265 -3.01 -17.93 -15.95
N GLY A 266 -3.92 -17.16 -15.31
CA GLY A 266 -5.11 -17.70 -14.67
C GLY A 266 -4.88 -18.34 -13.30
N TYR A 267 -3.67 -18.21 -12.73
CA TYR A 267 -3.40 -18.61 -11.35
C TYR A 267 -3.91 -17.56 -10.38
N TRP A 268 -4.72 -17.96 -9.42
CA TRP A 268 -5.18 -17.14 -8.31
C TRP A 268 -4.70 -17.76 -7.01
N SER A 269 -3.93 -17.01 -6.23
CA SER A 269 -3.41 -17.53 -4.97
C SER A 269 -4.53 -17.80 -3.98
N PRO A 270 -4.58 -19.00 -3.39
CA PRO A 270 -5.57 -19.32 -2.35
C PRO A 270 -5.35 -18.53 -1.05
N GLU A 271 -4.23 -17.84 -0.93
CA GLU A 271 -3.85 -17.04 0.22
C GLU A 271 -4.41 -15.62 0.18
N ASN A 272 -4.65 -15.06 -1.02
CA ASN A 272 -5.12 -13.69 -1.16
C ASN A 272 -6.59 -13.57 -0.80
N ILE A 273 -6.89 -12.85 0.29
CA ILE A 273 -8.25 -12.54 0.73
C ILE A 273 -8.80 -11.36 -0.05
N PHE A 274 -7.98 -10.34 -0.23
CA PHE A 274 -8.30 -9.21 -1.10
C PHE A 274 -7.05 -8.79 -1.88
N GLU A 275 -7.21 -8.59 -3.19
CA GLU A 275 -6.15 -8.17 -4.08
C GLU A 275 -6.68 -7.24 -5.16
N PHE A 276 -5.82 -6.34 -5.63
CA PHE A 276 -6.11 -5.52 -6.80
C PHE A 276 -5.63 -6.23 -8.06
N PRO A 277 -6.53 -6.66 -8.95
CA PRO A 277 -6.14 -7.33 -10.17
C PRO A 277 -5.51 -6.36 -11.16
N HIS A 278 -4.41 -6.77 -11.77
CA HIS A 278 -3.79 -6.07 -12.88
C HIS A 278 -4.05 -6.79 -14.19
N ALA A 279 -4.19 -6.04 -15.28
CA ALA A 279 -4.29 -6.57 -16.63
C ALA A 279 -3.75 -5.57 -17.62
N LYS A 280 -3.20 -6.08 -18.73
CA LYS A 280 -2.70 -5.26 -19.84
C LYS A 280 -3.77 -4.27 -20.33
N ASN A 281 -3.40 -3.00 -20.48
CA ASN A 281 -4.26 -1.89 -20.89
C ASN A 281 -5.43 -1.58 -19.92
N ILE A 282 -5.48 -2.16 -18.71
CA ILE A 282 -6.51 -1.86 -17.72
C ILE A 282 -5.88 -1.18 -16.49
N TYR A 283 -4.78 -1.72 -15.98
CA TYR A 283 -3.99 -1.13 -14.93
C TYR A 283 -2.57 -1.69 -15.01
N GLU A 284 -1.63 -0.88 -15.47
CA GLU A 284 -0.27 -1.32 -15.79
C GLU A 284 0.80 -0.65 -14.93
N PHE A 285 0.41 0.27 -14.04
CA PHE A 285 1.36 1.10 -13.33
C PHE A 285 1.88 0.41 -12.06
N GLY A 286 3.15 0.09 -12.07
CA GLY A 286 3.91 -0.38 -10.92
C GLY A 286 4.86 0.70 -10.42
N TRP A 287 4.34 1.69 -9.68
CA TRP A 287 5.14 2.78 -9.17
C TRP A 287 6.35 2.28 -8.35
N MET A 288 6.12 1.39 -7.41
CA MET A 288 7.16 0.81 -6.57
C MET A 288 8.20 0.04 -7.40
N TYR A 289 7.75 -0.69 -8.43
CA TYR A 289 8.64 -1.40 -9.34
C TYR A 289 9.57 -0.43 -10.08
N ASN A 290 9.02 0.63 -10.67
CA ASN A 290 9.80 1.66 -11.36
C ASN A 290 10.73 2.41 -10.40
N ALA A 291 10.26 2.73 -9.20
CA ALA A 291 11.06 3.41 -8.18
C ALA A 291 12.26 2.57 -7.71
N THR A 292 12.14 1.26 -7.76
CA THR A 292 13.16 0.30 -7.30
C THR A 292 14.21 0.02 -8.38
N GLN A 293 13.80 -0.06 -9.66
CA GLN A 293 14.69 -0.48 -10.74
C GLN A 293 15.67 0.63 -11.15
N HIS A 294 16.87 0.21 -11.54
CA HIS A 294 17.83 1.08 -12.21
C HIS A 294 17.31 1.48 -13.60
N TYR A 295 17.59 2.69 -14.06
CA TYR A 295 17.13 3.19 -15.36
C TYR A 295 17.71 2.43 -16.58
N GLN A 296 18.73 1.62 -16.38
CA GLN A 296 19.26 0.68 -17.40
C GLN A 296 18.78 -0.76 -17.20
N ALA A 297 18.12 -1.06 -16.08
CA ALA A 297 17.59 -2.39 -15.84
C ALA A 297 16.33 -2.59 -16.70
N ARG A 298 16.45 -3.47 -17.67
CA ARG A 298 15.39 -3.78 -18.64
C ARG A 298 14.53 -4.94 -18.16
N TYR A 299 14.21 -4.97 -16.87
CA TYR A 299 13.30 -5.97 -16.32
C TYR A 299 11.83 -5.55 -16.50
N SER A 300 11.58 -4.31 -16.92
CA SER A 300 10.24 -3.79 -17.12
C SER A 300 9.73 -4.05 -18.52
N LEU A 301 8.43 -4.12 -18.64
CA LEU A 301 7.65 -4.33 -19.85
C LEU A 301 7.86 -3.30 -20.93
N ASP A 302 8.14 -2.10 -20.52
CA ASP A 302 8.36 -0.98 -21.41
C ASP A 302 9.84 -0.60 -21.38
N ASN A 303 10.52 -1.03 -22.42
CA ASN A 303 11.92 -0.70 -22.66
C ASN A 303 12.16 0.81 -22.84
N THR A 304 11.10 1.63 -22.79
CA THR A 304 11.15 3.08 -23.06
C THR A 304 11.20 3.93 -21.80
N SER A 305 10.67 3.43 -20.67
CA SER A 305 10.76 4.10 -19.37
C SER A 305 11.65 3.30 -18.43
N GLY A 306 12.94 3.61 -18.38
CA GLY A 306 13.82 3.04 -17.36
C GLY A 306 13.34 3.31 -15.94
N GLY A 307 13.73 2.48 -14.98
CA GLY A 307 13.47 2.71 -13.56
C GLY A 307 14.08 4.02 -13.06
N TRP A 308 13.71 4.40 -11.83
CA TRP A 308 14.18 5.67 -11.23
C TRP A 308 15.41 5.50 -10.34
N ASN A 309 15.84 4.27 -10.10
CA ASN A 309 16.95 3.93 -9.21
C ASN A 309 16.80 4.53 -7.80
N GLY A 310 15.58 4.73 -7.34
CA GLY A 310 15.27 5.42 -6.09
C GLY A 310 15.34 4.50 -4.89
N ILE A 311 14.32 3.66 -4.72
CA ILE A 311 14.08 2.85 -3.53
C ILE A 311 15.06 1.68 -3.44
N THR A 312 15.63 1.50 -2.24
CA THR A 312 16.45 0.35 -1.87
C THR A 312 16.07 -0.11 -0.48
N LEU A 313 16.49 -1.29 -0.08
CA LEU A 313 16.53 -1.61 1.34
C LEU A 313 17.48 -0.66 2.07
N SER A 314 17.16 -0.35 3.33
CA SER A 314 18.13 0.25 4.24
C SER A 314 19.35 -0.65 4.34
N PRO A 315 20.57 -0.10 4.41
CA PRO A 315 21.77 -0.93 4.43
C PRO A 315 21.88 -1.70 5.74
N SER A 316 22.22 -2.97 5.67
CA SER A 316 22.60 -3.74 6.86
C SER A 316 24.07 -3.56 7.22
N ARG A 317 24.87 -2.94 6.33
CA ARG A 317 26.34 -2.82 6.50
C ARG A 317 26.82 -1.39 6.31
N ASP A 318 27.84 -1.03 7.10
CA ASP A 318 28.61 0.19 6.92
C ASP A 318 29.52 0.12 5.65
N LEU A 319 30.22 1.22 5.33
CA LEU A 319 31.08 1.27 4.15
C LEU A 319 32.33 0.36 4.25
N GLU A 320 32.68 -0.08 5.43
CA GLU A 320 33.74 -1.04 5.71
C GLU A 320 33.27 -2.50 5.61
N GLY A 321 31.93 -2.72 5.46
CA GLY A 321 31.31 -4.03 5.32
C GLY A 321 30.89 -4.67 6.64
N ASN A 322 30.99 -3.97 7.76
CA ASN A 322 30.53 -4.48 9.05
C ASN A 322 29.02 -4.31 9.16
N ILE A 323 28.35 -5.27 9.82
CA ILE A 323 26.92 -5.17 10.13
C ILE A 323 26.68 -4.03 11.12
N HIS A 324 25.66 -3.21 10.88
CA HIS A 324 25.24 -2.17 11.79
C HIS A 324 24.77 -2.72 13.14
N ASN A 325 25.08 -2.02 14.21
CA ASN A 325 24.69 -2.39 15.57
C ASN A 325 23.33 -1.77 16.00
N PHE A 326 22.47 -1.44 15.06
CA PHE A 326 21.12 -0.99 15.38
C PHE A 326 20.23 -2.19 15.71
N GLU A 327 19.30 -1.99 16.62
CA GLU A 327 18.26 -2.97 16.95
C GLU A 327 17.31 -3.21 15.74
N LEU A 328 17.13 -2.20 14.89
CA LEU A 328 16.30 -2.21 13.71
C LEU A 328 17.12 -1.82 12.48
N GLY A 329 16.59 -2.07 11.28
CA GLY A 329 17.16 -1.54 10.05
C GLY A 329 18.25 -2.39 9.41
N ASN A 330 18.21 -3.70 9.62
CA ASN A 330 19.06 -4.66 8.91
C ASN A 330 18.23 -5.60 8.04
N PRO A 331 17.41 -5.08 7.09
CA PRO A 331 16.35 -5.87 6.44
C PRO A 331 16.89 -7.05 5.62
N TYR A 332 18.03 -6.92 4.94
CA TYR A 332 18.60 -8.01 4.16
C TYR A 332 19.27 -9.08 5.04
N GLU A 333 20.04 -8.67 6.03
CA GLU A 333 20.75 -9.60 6.94
C GLU A 333 19.81 -10.27 7.96
N SER A 334 18.60 -9.75 8.16
CA SER A 334 17.57 -10.41 8.98
C SER A 334 17.12 -11.77 8.43
N TYR A 335 17.28 -12.01 7.13
CA TYR A 335 16.99 -13.29 6.51
C TYR A 335 18.16 -14.26 6.69
N ALA A 336 17.87 -15.51 7.07
CA ALA A 336 18.85 -16.58 7.09
C ALA A 336 19.38 -16.87 5.67
N ASP A 337 20.61 -17.35 5.57
CA ASP A 337 21.25 -17.58 4.25
C ASP A 337 20.57 -18.71 3.45
N ASP A 338 19.91 -19.64 4.12
CA ASP A 338 19.13 -20.73 3.55
C ASP A 338 17.63 -20.40 3.38
N ASP A 339 17.21 -19.18 3.72
CA ASP A 339 15.87 -18.68 3.39
C ASP A 339 15.75 -18.48 1.88
N LYS A 340 14.79 -19.15 1.25
CA LYS A 340 14.55 -19.07 -0.20
C LYS A 340 14.26 -17.63 -0.67
N ARG A 341 13.70 -16.78 0.19
CA ARG A 341 13.41 -15.37 -0.13
C ARG A 341 14.68 -14.55 -0.26
N LYS A 342 15.75 -14.86 0.53
CA LYS A 342 17.05 -14.15 0.49
C LYS A 342 17.82 -14.39 -0.80
N GLN A 343 17.51 -15.47 -1.52
CA GLN A 343 18.21 -15.78 -2.76
C GLN A 343 18.13 -14.63 -3.78
N PRO A 344 19.16 -14.42 -4.58
CA PRO A 344 19.12 -13.44 -5.66
C PRO A 344 17.95 -13.71 -6.61
N PHE A 345 17.23 -12.64 -6.94
CA PHE A 345 16.13 -12.74 -7.91
C PHE A 345 16.64 -13.23 -9.25
N ARG A 346 16.00 -14.22 -9.79
CA ARG A 346 16.23 -14.72 -11.15
C ARG A 346 14.97 -15.38 -11.71
N THR A 347 14.73 -15.18 -13.00
CA THR A 347 13.68 -15.90 -13.71
C THR A 347 14.19 -17.29 -14.10
N THR A 348 13.35 -18.31 -13.94
CA THR A 348 13.75 -19.72 -14.07
C THR A 348 13.13 -20.44 -15.27
N ALA A 349 11.99 -19.93 -15.76
CA ALA A 349 11.27 -20.50 -16.89
C ALA A 349 10.35 -19.47 -17.55
N PRO A 350 9.87 -19.72 -18.80
CA PRO A 350 8.83 -18.92 -19.44
C PRO A 350 7.55 -18.85 -18.58
N GLY A 351 6.79 -17.76 -18.73
CA GLY A 351 5.55 -17.55 -17.97
C GLY A 351 5.78 -17.05 -16.56
N GLY A 352 6.95 -16.44 -16.30
CA GLY A 352 7.24 -15.67 -15.10
C GLY A 352 7.56 -16.49 -13.86
N ALA A 353 8.04 -17.71 -14.01
CA ALA A 353 8.64 -18.42 -12.89
C ALA A 353 9.95 -17.71 -12.48
N TYR A 354 10.11 -17.46 -11.18
CA TYR A 354 11.30 -16.82 -10.63
C TYR A 354 11.66 -17.40 -9.27
N GLU A 355 12.86 -17.12 -8.80
CA GLU A 355 13.36 -17.47 -7.47
C GLU A 355 13.92 -16.20 -6.80
N GLY A 356 13.91 -16.18 -5.46
CA GLY A 356 14.42 -15.08 -4.66
C GLY A 356 13.60 -13.79 -4.79
N PHE A 357 13.88 -12.85 -3.92
CA PHE A 357 13.23 -11.54 -3.91
C PHE A 357 14.18 -10.37 -4.13
N PHE A 358 15.50 -10.59 -4.11
CA PHE A 358 16.45 -9.50 -4.04
C PHE A 358 17.36 -9.40 -5.27
N LEU A 359 17.51 -8.19 -5.78
CA LEU A 359 18.58 -7.87 -6.71
C LEU A 359 19.79 -7.43 -5.89
N ILE A 360 20.82 -8.24 -5.94
CA ILE A 360 22.12 -8.03 -5.27
C ILE A 360 23.24 -8.56 -6.17
N GLY A 361 24.45 -8.03 -6.04
CA GLY A 361 25.60 -8.41 -6.86
C GLY A 361 25.52 -7.87 -8.29
N GLN A 362 26.24 -8.49 -9.21
CA GLN A 362 26.33 -8.08 -10.60
C GLN A 362 24.97 -8.14 -11.31
N GLN A 363 24.60 -7.06 -11.99
CA GLN A 363 23.37 -6.97 -12.75
C GLN A 363 23.59 -7.25 -14.24
N TYR A 364 22.63 -7.97 -14.83
CA TYR A 364 22.65 -8.40 -16.23
C TYR A 364 21.36 -7.99 -16.94
N GLY A 365 21.42 -7.80 -18.25
CA GLY A 365 20.26 -7.57 -19.09
C GLY A 365 19.32 -8.79 -19.14
N PHE A 366 18.04 -8.53 -19.39
CA PHE A 366 17.05 -9.59 -19.55
C PHE A 366 17.20 -10.26 -20.93
N ASP A 367 17.13 -11.60 -20.98
CA ASP A 367 17.20 -12.36 -22.24
C ASP A 367 15.84 -12.34 -22.96
N TYR A 368 15.61 -11.31 -23.75
CA TYR A 368 14.38 -11.18 -24.54
C TYR A 368 14.19 -12.30 -25.57
N GLY A 369 15.28 -12.93 -26.02
CA GLY A 369 15.20 -14.04 -26.96
C GLY A 369 14.54 -15.29 -26.39
N LYS A 370 14.74 -15.53 -25.11
CA LYS A 370 14.08 -16.61 -24.37
C LYS A 370 12.76 -16.19 -23.75
N GLY A 371 12.58 -14.89 -23.42
CA GLY A 371 11.52 -14.38 -22.60
C GLY A 371 11.62 -14.77 -21.13
N TYR A 372 12.74 -15.29 -20.69
CA TYR A 372 13.07 -15.57 -19.30
C TYR A 372 14.59 -15.68 -19.11
N GLY A 373 15.03 -15.48 -17.87
CA GLY A 373 16.45 -15.51 -17.53
C GLY A 373 17.18 -14.24 -17.94
N PHE A 374 18.46 -14.16 -17.56
CA PHE A 374 19.31 -13.02 -17.83
C PHE A 374 20.40 -13.42 -18.79
N ASP A 375 20.72 -12.55 -19.74
CA ASP A 375 21.88 -12.70 -20.58
C ASP A 375 23.15 -12.35 -19.79
N SER A 376 23.86 -13.37 -19.33
CA SER A 376 25.11 -13.20 -18.57
C SER A 376 26.22 -12.48 -19.32
N THR A 377 26.07 -12.27 -20.62
CA THR A 377 27.03 -11.52 -21.46
C THR A 377 26.65 -10.04 -21.57
N GLU A 378 25.38 -9.67 -21.35
CA GLU A 378 24.91 -8.29 -21.31
C GLU A 378 25.01 -7.74 -19.90
N VAL A 379 26.20 -7.33 -19.48
CA VAL A 379 26.44 -6.69 -18.19
C VAL A 379 25.84 -5.29 -18.21
N ILE A 380 24.96 -4.97 -17.24
CA ILE A 380 24.46 -3.61 -17.06
C ILE A 380 25.60 -2.75 -16.52
N VAL A 381 25.77 -1.57 -17.12
CA VAL A 381 26.78 -0.58 -16.71
C VAL A 381 26.14 0.68 -16.17
N GLY A 382 26.82 1.34 -15.24
CA GLY A 382 26.37 2.61 -14.70
C GLY A 382 26.45 3.75 -15.71
N THR A 383 25.68 4.81 -15.49
CA THR A 383 25.54 5.98 -16.38
C THR A 383 25.87 7.29 -15.71
N GLU A 384 25.94 7.37 -14.39
CA GLU A 384 26.22 8.58 -13.62
C GLU A 384 27.60 8.49 -12.94
N GLU A 385 27.66 7.89 -11.77
CA GLU A 385 28.92 7.75 -11.01
C GLU A 385 29.71 6.50 -11.42
N PHE A 386 29.04 5.56 -12.07
CA PHE A 386 29.59 4.29 -12.54
C PHE A 386 29.70 4.22 -14.07
N ILE A 387 29.80 5.34 -14.77
CA ILE A 387 29.82 5.39 -16.24
C ILE A 387 30.78 4.36 -16.81
N GLY A 388 30.21 3.39 -17.58
CA GLY A 388 30.93 2.32 -18.23
C GLY A 388 31.47 1.24 -17.29
N LYS A 389 31.22 1.30 -15.99
CA LYS A 389 31.59 0.25 -15.02
C LYS A 389 30.44 -0.72 -14.82
N PRO A 390 30.71 -2.03 -14.63
CA PRO A 390 29.68 -3.00 -14.28
C PRO A 390 28.89 -2.60 -13.03
N LEU A 391 27.57 -2.63 -13.14
CA LEU A 391 26.67 -2.30 -12.02
C LEU A 391 26.52 -3.53 -11.11
N SER A 392 26.98 -3.41 -9.88
CA SER A 392 26.88 -4.47 -8.88
C SER A 392 26.26 -3.91 -7.61
N TYR A 393 25.04 -4.32 -7.28
CA TYR A 393 24.35 -3.86 -6.07
C TYR A 393 24.99 -4.46 -4.82
N VAL A 394 25.09 -3.63 -3.77
CA VAL A 394 25.68 -3.99 -2.48
C VAL A 394 24.75 -3.66 -1.35
N ASP A 395 24.84 -4.40 -0.23
CA ASP A 395 24.07 -4.12 0.99
C ASP A 395 24.71 -2.98 1.82
N GLN A 396 24.93 -1.87 1.13
CA GLN A 396 25.52 -0.65 1.66
C GLN A 396 24.87 0.53 0.92
N VAL A 397 24.64 1.65 1.62
CA VAL A 397 24.18 2.89 0.99
C VAL A 397 25.17 4.00 1.33
N GLY A 398 25.71 4.62 0.30
CA GLY A 398 26.65 5.70 0.51
C GLY A 398 27.54 5.97 -0.71
N ARG A 399 28.52 6.82 -0.49
CA ARG A 399 29.59 7.12 -1.42
C ARG A 399 30.83 6.33 -0.99
N PHE A 400 31.22 5.36 -1.79
CA PHE A 400 32.28 4.39 -1.47
C PHE A 400 33.69 4.91 -1.74
N SER A 401 33.83 5.89 -2.66
CA SER A 401 35.11 6.50 -3.00
C SER A 401 35.00 8.01 -3.02
N GLU A 402 36.14 8.71 -2.85
CA GLU A 402 36.21 10.13 -3.11
C GLU A 402 35.89 10.39 -4.58
N GLY A 403 34.80 11.12 -4.85
CA GLY A 403 34.33 11.40 -6.18
C GLY A 403 35.23 12.35 -6.96
N ALA A 404 35.19 12.30 -8.28
CA ALA A 404 35.91 13.19 -9.18
C ALA A 404 35.61 14.68 -8.95
N ALA A 405 34.53 15.02 -8.24
CA ALA A 405 34.12 16.37 -7.87
C ALA A 405 34.52 16.78 -6.43
N GLY A 406 35.40 16.02 -5.74
CA GLY A 406 35.80 16.30 -4.37
C GLY A 406 34.72 16.01 -3.31
N LEU A 407 33.68 15.24 -3.67
CA LEU A 407 32.65 14.83 -2.73
C LEU A 407 33.22 13.77 -1.77
N ALA A 408 33.06 13.99 -0.48
CA ALA A 408 33.59 13.12 0.54
C ALA A 408 32.92 11.73 0.54
N LYS A 409 33.71 10.68 0.88
CA LYS A 409 33.19 9.37 1.24
C LYS A 409 32.24 9.50 2.44
N GLY A 410 31.10 8.83 2.40
CA GLY A 410 30.13 8.89 3.49
C GLY A 410 28.95 7.95 3.28
N SER A 411 28.29 7.60 4.38
CA SER A 411 27.10 6.73 4.38
C SER A 411 25.92 7.49 4.99
N HIS A 412 25.13 8.10 4.14
CA HIS A 412 23.96 8.89 4.48
C HIS A 412 22.93 8.79 3.36
N VAL A 413 21.68 9.04 3.67
CA VAL A 413 20.59 9.04 2.68
C VAL A 413 20.83 10.01 1.52
N GLU A 414 21.62 11.07 1.73
CA GLU A 414 21.97 12.08 0.72
C GLU A 414 23.20 11.74 -0.14
N THR A 415 23.86 10.62 0.10
CA THR A 415 25.17 10.30 -0.51
C THR A 415 25.22 8.97 -1.25
N GLY A 416 24.07 8.41 -1.64
CA GLY A 416 24.05 7.15 -2.38
C GLY A 416 24.76 7.21 -3.73
N GLU A 417 25.29 6.11 -4.18
CA GLU A 417 25.79 5.88 -5.53
C GLU A 417 24.82 4.94 -6.30
N GLU A 418 24.95 4.82 -7.63
CA GLU A 418 24.05 4.02 -8.47
C GLU A 418 23.89 2.56 -8.00
N ASN A 419 24.96 1.97 -7.47
CA ASN A 419 25.02 0.61 -6.96
C ASN A 419 24.57 0.46 -5.49
N SER A 420 24.24 1.57 -4.82
CA SER A 420 23.85 1.56 -3.41
C SER A 420 22.56 0.78 -3.18
N GLY A 421 22.59 -0.11 -2.20
CA GLY A 421 21.47 -0.82 -1.62
C GLY A 421 20.95 -2.02 -2.43
N VAL A 422 20.48 -3.02 -1.70
CA VAL A 422 19.75 -4.17 -2.24
C VAL A 422 18.38 -3.71 -2.76
N ARG A 423 17.90 -4.32 -3.85
CA ARG A 423 16.57 -4.00 -4.41
C ARG A 423 15.60 -5.14 -4.13
N LEU A 424 14.38 -4.79 -3.74
CA LEU A 424 13.28 -5.76 -3.59
C LEU A 424 12.57 -5.94 -4.93
N LEU A 425 12.39 -7.20 -5.32
CA LEU A 425 11.63 -7.59 -6.51
C LEU A 425 10.56 -8.64 -6.17
N LYS A 426 9.83 -8.41 -5.09
CA LYS A 426 8.76 -9.27 -4.59
C LYS A 426 7.55 -9.31 -5.53
N PHE A 427 7.32 -8.20 -6.25
CA PHE A 427 6.22 -8.02 -7.20
C PHE A 427 6.78 -7.84 -8.62
N PRO A 428 7.34 -8.88 -9.27
CA PRO A 428 8.03 -8.70 -10.53
C PRO A 428 7.05 -8.55 -11.69
N TRP A 429 7.30 -7.58 -12.54
CA TRP A 429 6.65 -7.43 -13.84
C TRP A 429 7.64 -7.83 -14.93
N LEU A 430 7.38 -8.92 -15.61
CA LEU A 430 8.32 -9.52 -16.54
C LEU A 430 7.71 -9.70 -17.92
N PRO A 431 8.42 -9.38 -19.00
CA PRO A 431 8.04 -9.77 -20.36
C PRO A 431 8.18 -11.29 -20.52
N ASP A 432 7.34 -11.89 -21.34
CA ASP A 432 7.54 -13.25 -21.82
C ASP A 432 8.01 -13.28 -23.28
N SER A 433 8.45 -14.46 -23.76
CA SER A 433 8.93 -14.66 -25.13
C SER A 433 7.87 -14.45 -26.21
N GLN A 434 6.60 -14.35 -25.84
CA GLN A 434 5.48 -14.17 -26.77
C GLN A 434 5.00 -12.71 -26.82
N GLY A 435 5.70 -11.80 -26.11
CA GLY A 435 5.30 -10.40 -25.97
C GLY A 435 4.10 -10.22 -25.05
N LEU A 436 3.74 -11.24 -24.29
CA LEU A 436 2.78 -11.16 -23.21
C LEU A 436 3.52 -10.66 -21.97
N TYR A 437 2.90 -9.74 -21.29
CA TYR A 437 3.45 -9.16 -20.12
C TYR A 437 2.90 -9.84 -18.87
N TYR A 438 3.74 -9.93 -17.89
CA TYR A 438 3.45 -10.55 -16.63
C TYR A 438 2.92 -9.52 -15.65
N PHE A 439 1.60 -9.42 -15.58
CA PHE A 439 0.93 -8.56 -14.63
C PHE A 439 0.41 -9.42 -13.48
N ASN A 440 1.08 -9.37 -12.37
CA ASN A 440 0.59 -9.97 -11.14
C ASN A 440 -0.34 -9.02 -10.43
N SER A 441 -1.39 -9.57 -9.83
CA SER A 441 -2.26 -8.83 -8.92
C SER A 441 -1.48 -8.35 -7.69
N ALA A 442 -1.95 -7.26 -7.10
CA ALA A 442 -1.38 -6.70 -5.89
C ALA A 442 -2.16 -7.18 -4.66
N PRO A 443 -1.63 -8.09 -3.84
CA PRO A 443 -2.30 -8.51 -2.62
C PRO A 443 -2.34 -7.35 -1.62
N GLU A 444 -3.54 -6.99 -1.18
CA GLU A 444 -3.76 -6.01 -0.11
C GLU A 444 -3.94 -6.70 1.24
N ILE A 445 -4.61 -7.86 1.26
CA ILE A 445 -4.84 -8.65 2.47
C ILE A 445 -4.58 -10.11 2.14
N ARG A 446 -3.67 -10.74 2.87
CA ARG A 446 -3.32 -12.16 2.73
C ARG A 446 -3.66 -12.95 3.98
N LEU A 447 -3.96 -14.23 3.84
CA LEU A 447 -4.21 -15.13 4.98
C LEU A 447 -3.01 -15.19 5.94
N ALA A 448 -1.78 -15.03 5.46
CA ALA A 448 -0.60 -14.91 6.31
C ALA A 448 -0.75 -13.79 7.35
N GLU A 449 -1.32 -12.63 6.98
CA GLU A 449 -1.60 -11.53 7.93
C GLU A 449 -2.52 -12.00 9.06
N ILE A 450 -3.52 -12.81 8.74
CA ILE A 450 -4.49 -13.33 9.71
C ILE A 450 -3.82 -14.32 10.68
N TYR A 451 -2.94 -15.20 10.17
CA TYR A 451 -2.14 -16.10 11.00
C TYR A 451 -1.22 -15.33 11.94
N TYR A 452 -0.56 -14.29 11.44
CA TYR A 452 0.35 -13.46 12.24
C TYR A 452 -0.40 -12.62 13.27
N ALA A 453 -1.57 -12.09 12.93
CA ALA A 453 -2.42 -11.35 13.87
C ALA A 453 -2.92 -12.26 15.01
N LEU A 454 -3.33 -13.50 14.71
CA LEU A 454 -3.69 -14.48 15.72
C LEU A 454 -2.47 -14.88 16.57
N ALA A 455 -1.30 -15.07 15.93
CA ALA A 455 -0.06 -15.38 16.62
C ALA A 455 0.34 -14.26 17.58
N GLU A 456 0.28 -12.99 17.15
CA GLU A 456 0.58 -11.84 18.01
C GLU A 456 -0.41 -11.74 19.19
N SER A 457 -1.71 -11.93 18.94
CA SER A 457 -2.72 -11.92 20.00
C SER A 457 -2.46 -13.01 21.05
N LYS A 458 -2.07 -14.22 20.63
CA LYS A 458 -1.67 -15.31 21.53
C LYS A 458 -0.38 -14.99 22.28
N TYR A 459 0.63 -14.48 21.58
CA TYR A 459 1.91 -14.11 22.17
C TYR A 459 1.73 -13.07 23.28
N ARG A 460 0.96 -12.01 23.03
CA ARG A 460 0.64 -10.95 23.99
C ARG A 460 -0.19 -11.45 25.17
N SER A 461 -0.97 -12.50 25.01
CA SER A 461 -1.69 -13.17 26.11
C SER A 461 -0.84 -14.19 26.88
N GLY A 462 0.42 -14.40 26.50
CA GLY A 462 1.35 -15.34 27.13
C GLY A 462 1.35 -16.74 26.53
N ASP A 463 0.53 -17.02 25.51
CA ASP A 463 0.53 -18.29 24.76
C ASP A 463 1.59 -18.27 23.64
N LYS A 464 2.86 -18.23 24.07
CA LYS A 464 4.01 -18.23 23.16
C LYS A 464 4.08 -19.49 22.29
N ALA A 465 3.71 -20.64 22.84
CA ALA A 465 3.70 -21.91 22.10
C ALA A 465 2.63 -21.92 21.00
N GLY A 466 1.43 -21.42 21.29
CA GLY A 466 0.39 -21.27 20.30
C GLY A 466 0.76 -20.26 19.20
N ALA A 467 1.44 -19.19 19.55
CA ALA A 467 1.98 -18.25 18.57
C ALA A 467 3.01 -18.90 17.64
N ALA A 468 3.94 -19.69 18.18
CA ALA A 468 4.95 -20.42 17.41
C ALA A 468 4.33 -21.35 16.36
N VAL A 469 3.27 -22.08 16.70
CA VAL A 469 2.56 -22.95 15.76
C VAL A 469 1.99 -22.19 14.56
N LEU A 470 1.41 -21.01 14.80
CA LEU A 470 0.80 -20.20 13.76
C LEU A 470 1.85 -19.56 12.84
N LEU A 471 2.94 -19.04 13.41
CA LEU A 471 4.04 -18.49 12.62
C LEU A 471 4.69 -19.60 11.77
N ASP A 472 4.95 -20.75 12.33
CA ASP A 472 5.56 -21.89 11.63
C ASP A 472 4.68 -22.40 10.48
N ALA A 473 3.36 -22.34 10.61
CA ALA A 473 2.44 -22.74 9.55
C ALA A 473 2.61 -21.92 8.25
N VAL A 474 3.06 -20.67 8.37
CA VAL A 474 3.36 -19.80 7.21
C VAL A 474 4.84 -19.93 6.81
N ARG A 475 5.74 -19.88 7.77
CA ARG A 475 7.19 -19.79 7.56
C ARG A 475 7.81 -21.03 6.90
N MET A 476 7.26 -22.21 7.16
CA MET A 476 7.86 -23.47 6.69
C MET A 476 8.06 -23.54 5.17
N ARG A 477 7.28 -22.80 4.39
CA ARG A 477 7.42 -22.74 2.92
C ARG A 477 8.72 -22.08 2.46
N ASN A 478 9.32 -21.24 3.32
CA ASN A 478 10.51 -20.45 3.02
C ASN A 478 11.82 -21.24 3.11
N PHE A 479 11.77 -22.43 3.70
CA PHE A 479 12.96 -23.26 3.93
C PHE A 479 12.84 -24.62 3.23
N SER A 480 13.96 -25.32 3.09
CA SER A 480 13.95 -26.72 2.71
C SER A 480 13.46 -27.61 3.85
N ALA A 481 13.04 -28.82 3.56
CA ALA A 481 12.66 -29.77 4.62
C ALA A 481 13.85 -30.16 5.52
N GLU A 482 15.07 -30.08 4.98
CA GLU A 482 16.30 -30.38 5.71
C GLU A 482 16.65 -29.28 6.71
N ASP A 483 16.50 -28.01 6.28
CA ASP A 483 16.88 -26.84 7.08
C ASP A 483 15.78 -26.45 8.07
N TRP A 484 14.53 -26.82 7.83
CA TRP A 484 13.36 -26.37 8.57
C TRP A 484 13.48 -26.50 10.10
N ALA A 485 14.04 -27.61 10.59
CA ALA A 485 14.14 -27.86 12.04
C ALA A 485 14.98 -26.79 12.78
N ALA A 486 15.93 -26.17 12.11
CA ALA A 486 16.75 -25.10 12.68
C ALA A 486 15.96 -23.77 12.80
N HIS A 487 14.96 -23.56 11.95
CA HIS A 487 14.21 -22.30 11.85
C HIS A 487 12.82 -22.34 12.48
N SER A 488 12.31 -23.53 12.86
CA SER A 488 11.00 -23.70 13.48
C SER A 488 11.00 -23.11 14.89
N TYR A 489 10.06 -22.22 15.16
CA TYR A 489 9.83 -21.69 16.52
C TYR A 489 9.19 -22.73 17.44
N VAL A 490 8.43 -23.68 16.92
CA VAL A 490 7.90 -24.80 17.70
C VAL A 490 9.05 -25.64 18.23
N THR A 491 10.06 -25.91 17.42
CA THR A 491 11.26 -26.67 17.82
C THR A 491 12.17 -25.83 18.73
N ASN A 492 12.31 -24.53 18.45
CA ASN A 492 13.26 -23.63 19.09
C ASN A 492 12.51 -22.45 19.77
N LEU A 493 11.60 -22.76 20.68
CA LEU A 493 10.70 -21.76 21.27
C LEU A 493 11.44 -20.57 21.94
N GLY A 494 12.67 -20.80 22.39
CA GLY A 494 13.53 -19.77 22.97
C GLY A 494 13.88 -18.65 21.99
N MET A 495 13.93 -18.94 20.68
CA MET A 495 14.24 -17.95 19.65
C MET A 495 13.13 -16.89 19.52
N LEU A 496 11.87 -17.23 19.73
CA LEU A 496 10.75 -16.31 19.56
C LEU A 496 10.74 -15.29 20.74
N THR A 497 11.55 -14.27 20.64
CA THR A 497 11.58 -13.08 21.53
C THR A 497 10.71 -11.97 20.92
N ASP A 498 10.55 -10.86 21.64
CA ASP A 498 9.86 -9.67 21.12
C ASP A 498 10.58 -9.13 19.86
N ASP A 499 11.92 -9.08 19.91
CA ASP A 499 12.74 -8.61 18.79
C ASP A 499 12.57 -9.53 17.57
N GLU A 500 12.68 -10.84 17.78
CA GLU A 500 12.50 -11.82 16.70
C GLU A 500 11.07 -11.80 16.12
N PHE A 501 10.05 -11.53 16.95
CA PHE A 501 8.68 -11.39 16.45
C PHE A 501 8.55 -10.18 15.52
N VAL A 502 9.12 -9.04 15.90
CA VAL A 502 9.16 -7.80 15.11
C VAL A 502 9.96 -8.00 13.81
N ASP A 503 11.08 -8.72 13.88
CA ASP A 503 11.89 -9.06 12.72
C ASP A 503 11.15 -10.00 11.77
N GLU A 504 10.43 -11.00 12.31
CA GLU A 504 9.65 -11.92 11.49
C GLU A 504 8.47 -11.24 10.78
N LEU A 505 7.78 -10.29 11.44
CA LEU A 505 6.81 -9.41 10.78
C LEU A 505 7.46 -8.67 9.61
N GLY A 506 8.64 -8.11 9.83
CA GLY A 506 9.41 -7.40 8.82
C GLY A 506 9.85 -8.28 7.65
N ARG A 507 10.21 -9.54 7.89
CA ARG A 507 10.57 -10.51 6.84
C ARG A 507 9.37 -10.96 6.02
N GLU A 508 8.26 -11.28 6.66
CA GLU A 508 7.07 -11.78 5.95
C GLU A 508 6.40 -10.67 5.13
N PHE A 509 6.26 -9.48 5.72
CA PHE A 509 5.51 -8.38 5.10
C PHE A 509 6.39 -7.29 4.46
N LEU A 510 7.65 -7.58 4.15
CA LEU A 510 8.58 -6.64 3.52
C LEU A 510 7.96 -5.98 2.27
N GLY A 511 7.80 -4.66 2.32
CA GLY A 511 7.24 -3.86 1.22
C GLY A 511 5.72 -3.93 1.06
N GLU A 512 4.99 -4.55 1.99
CA GLU A 512 3.54 -4.69 1.95
C GLU A 512 2.78 -3.64 2.78
N ARG A 513 3.41 -2.52 3.13
CA ARG A 513 2.82 -1.39 3.88
C ARG A 513 2.47 -1.67 5.35
N HIS A 514 3.11 -2.68 5.94
CA HIS A 514 2.88 -3.07 7.33
C HIS A 514 3.87 -2.46 8.31
N ARG A 515 5.13 -2.24 7.88
CA ARG A 515 6.26 -2.05 8.78
C ARG A 515 6.09 -0.91 9.77
N ARG A 516 5.66 0.29 9.31
CA ARG A 516 5.42 1.41 10.22
C ARG A 516 4.39 1.08 11.29
N THR A 517 3.24 0.53 10.87
CA THR A 517 2.14 0.20 11.78
C THR A 517 2.58 -0.85 12.80
N ASP A 518 3.36 -1.85 12.38
CA ASP A 518 3.93 -2.87 13.26
C ASP A 518 4.89 -2.25 14.28
N LEU A 519 5.82 -1.40 13.83
CA LEU A 519 6.75 -0.72 14.73
C LEU A 519 6.05 0.20 15.74
N VAL A 520 4.99 0.91 15.34
CA VAL A 520 4.15 1.73 16.24
C VAL A 520 3.49 0.84 17.28
N ARG A 521 2.89 -0.28 16.87
CA ARG A 521 2.19 -1.22 17.75
C ARG A 521 3.13 -1.92 18.75
N TRP A 522 4.38 -2.16 18.36
CA TRP A 522 5.41 -2.74 19.20
C TRP A 522 6.23 -1.69 19.99
N GLY A 523 5.90 -0.39 19.85
CA GLY A 523 6.59 0.70 20.55
C GLY A 523 8.05 0.90 20.10
N ARG A 524 8.37 0.52 18.87
CA ARG A 524 9.72 0.56 18.30
C ARG A 524 9.92 1.66 17.24
N PHE A 525 8.87 2.31 16.80
CA PHE A 525 8.91 3.29 15.70
C PHE A 525 9.84 4.48 15.99
N GLY A 526 9.98 4.86 17.25
CA GLY A 526 10.92 5.91 17.70
C GLY A 526 12.36 5.46 17.87
N ASN A 527 12.72 4.17 17.68
CA ASN A 527 14.09 3.69 17.83
C ASN A 527 15.01 4.25 16.74
N ALA A 528 16.32 4.22 17.01
CA ALA A 528 17.32 4.59 16.02
C ALA A 528 17.56 3.46 15.02
N TRP A 529 17.81 3.83 13.78
CA TRP A 529 18.35 2.97 12.73
C TRP A 529 19.32 3.74 11.84
N TRP A 530 19.79 3.13 10.75
CA TRP A 530 20.76 3.75 9.87
C TRP A 530 20.31 5.16 9.43
N ASP A 531 21.17 6.14 9.64
CA ASP A 531 20.97 7.56 9.32
C ASP A 531 19.70 8.22 9.91
N LYS A 532 19.14 7.62 10.97
CA LYS A 532 18.05 8.17 11.77
C LYS A 532 18.35 8.03 13.25
N ALA A 533 18.33 9.15 13.97
CA ALA A 533 18.42 9.17 15.42
C ALA A 533 17.12 8.67 16.08
N ALA A 534 17.20 8.23 17.34
CA ALA A 534 15.99 7.96 18.12
C ALA A 534 15.17 9.25 18.30
N ASP A 535 13.85 9.12 18.26
CA ASP A 535 12.91 10.23 18.40
C ASP A 535 11.74 9.90 19.35
N GLY A 536 10.80 10.83 19.49
CA GLY A 536 9.70 10.74 20.45
C GLY A 536 8.46 10.03 19.90
N ALA A 537 7.52 9.77 20.80
CA ALA A 537 6.24 9.14 20.48
C ALA A 537 5.31 10.05 19.64
N ASP A 538 5.56 11.35 19.60
CA ASP A 538 4.87 12.34 18.75
C ASP A 538 4.99 11.99 17.27
N LYS A 539 6.08 11.34 16.86
CA LYS A 539 6.32 10.91 15.48
C LYS A 539 5.45 9.73 15.03
N THR A 540 4.71 9.10 15.94
CA THR A 540 3.79 8.00 15.58
C THR A 540 2.54 8.43 14.81
N VAL A 541 2.31 9.73 14.66
CA VAL A 541 1.25 10.31 13.83
C VAL A 541 1.84 11.34 12.87
N PHE A 542 1.18 11.54 11.74
CA PHE A 542 1.53 12.63 10.82
C PHE A 542 0.67 13.86 11.11
N PRO A 543 1.17 15.07 10.83
CA PRO A 543 0.38 16.29 10.97
C PRO A 543 -0.81 16.27 9.99
N ILE A 544 -1.94 16.86 10.38
CA ILE A 544 -2.99 17.16 9.41
C ILE A 544 -2.42 18.17 8.40
N PRO A 545 -2.55 17.93 7.09
CA PRO A 545 -1.98 18.82 6.08
C PRO A 545 -2.45 20.25 6.21
N ALA A 546 -1.54 21.21 6.01
CA ALA A 546 -1.88 22.64 6.04
C ALA A 546 -2.98 23.01 5.03
N SER A 547 -3.00 22.35 3.87
CA SER A 547 -4.06 22.50 2.86
C SER A 547 -5.45 22.10 3.39
N ALA A 548 -5.54 21.02 4.17
CA ALA A 548 -6.79 20.56 4.76
C ALA A 548 -7.30 21.50 5.87
N LEU A 549 -6.41 21.95 6.76
CA LEU A 549 -6.73 22.94 7.80
C LEU A 549 -7.23 24.25 7.21
N ASN A 550 -6.62 24.69 6.09
CA ASN A 550 -7.07 25.91 5.41
C ASN A 550 -8.42 25.74 4.68
N ALA A 551 -8.71 24.54 4.18
CA ALA A 551 -9.96 24.26 3.45
C ALA A 551 -11.16 24.05 4.36
N ASN A 552 -10.97 23.51 5.57
CA ASN A 552 -12.03 23.27 6.54
C ASN A 552 -11.70 23.97 7.87
N PRO A 553 -12.36 25.10 8.18
CA PRO A 553 -12.10 25.86 9.41
C PRO A 553 -12.58 25.16 10.70
N GLU A 554 -13.29 24.03 10.61
CA GLU A 554 -13.69 23.22 11.75
C GLU A 554 -12.61 22.19 12.15
N LEU A 555 -11.58 22.01 11.30
CA LEU A 555 -10.45 21.15 11.61
C LEU A 555 -9.50 21.79 12.60
N GLU A 556 -9.06 21.01 13.56
CA GLU A 556 -7.98 21.38 14.47
C GLU A 556 -6.74 20.50 14.22
N PRO A 557 -5.52 21.02 14.43
CA PRO A 557 -4.31 20.20 14.41
C PRO A 557 -4.46 19.00 15.35
N ASN A 558 -3.94 17.86 14.96
CA ASN A 558 -4.06 16.61 15.72
C ASN A 558 -2.99 16.43 16.83
N GLY A 559 -2.45 17.53 17.35
CA GLY A 559 -1.45 17.54 18.42
C GLY A 559 -0.01 17.23 17.96
N TYR A 560 0.21 17.21 16.66
CA TYR A 560 1.55 17.21 16.08
C TYR A 560 2.06 18.66 16.03
N GLU A 561 3.11 18.98 16.82
CA GLU A 561 3.80 20.28 16.83
C GLU A 561 5.25 20.17 16.31
#